data_e0e92dc372e1815668c3cc9d335d12d6
#
_entry.id   e0e92dc372e1815668c3cc9d335d12d6
#
_cell.length_a   1.000
_cell.length_b   1.000
_cell.length_c   1.000
_cell.angle_alpha   90.00
_cell.angle_beta   90.00
_cell.angle_gamma   90.00
#
_symmetry.space_group_name_H-M   'P 1'
#
loop_
_entity.id
_entity.type
_entity.pdbx_description
1 polymer ?
#
loop_
_entity_poly.entity_id
_entity_poly.type
_entity_poly.pdbx_seq_one_letter_code
_entity_poly.pdbx_strand_id
1 'polypeptide(L)'
;DENTLMKALVFGGQEITYQSWYGIDASRLESNRTYNPAGEIYDMSGNRVEFYDNQVDNYSQQHFQFHWNERLNPFWNLTLGLNYTHGIGFYEEYNDLWYNENVSFAGNTSFNYLKLSPFQVEETIVTDTENITQKWLDNDYYVLSLGLNYQKETNSLNFGFLFSSYIGDHFGNLIWGQSLGEVLPNHQFYFNQGFKTEGSFFAKLTQAISKSLTGFIDFQTRSITYEGSGEVAGPGSLYIQDKFNFFNPKVGFTYALASGQKLYASYAKAQREPNRTDYENGEPKPEKLNDFELGWRIKTSSIQAQANLYWMQYKDQLVLTGALNEVGSPIRQNVGKSRRMGVEVEIKMKLFSNWLWQPNIALSSNQNLDFFFKRDGFLLNLGKTQLAYSPNLVTGSSLIYAPSSHFQIGFLSKYVGKQYMGNIDSENSVLPAYFVNDLNAVLRLQPNKWVKEIQLSLLINNLFNTQYESNGYFYTYDDTWSTLGQVTTIEGAGYYPQARINFLLGLSLQF
;
A
#
# COMPACT_ATOMS: atom_id res chain seq x y z
N ASP A 1 -25.61 -23.54 -20.96
CA ASP A 1 -24.67 -24.32 -21.76
C ASP A 1 -23.49 -24.75 -20.88
N GLU A 2 -23.07 -26.02 -20.99
CA GLU A 2 -21.98 -26.56 -20.17
C GLU A 2 -20.58 -25.92 -20.47
N ASN A 3 -20.50 -25.23 -21.59
CA ASN A 3 -19.27 -24.58 -22.06
C ASN A 3 -19.18 -23.11 -21.72
N THR A 4 -20.30 -22.50 -21.37
CA THR A 4 -20.44 -21.05 -21.16
C THR A 4 -20.77 -20.73 -19.71
N LEU A 5 -19.98 -19.87 -19.07
CA LEU A 5 -20.28 -19.28 -17.76
C LEU A 5 -20.32 -17.75 -17.89
N MET A 6 -21.47 -17.17 -17.57
CA MET A 6 -21.62 -15.72 -17.47
C MET A 6 -21.97 -15.35 -16.04
N LYS A 7 -21.34 -14.30 -15.51
CA LYS A 7 -21.58 -13.79 -14.18
C LYS A 7 -21.62 -12.27 -14.20
N ALA A 8 -22.69 -11.69 -13.70
CA ALA A 8 -22.79 -10.26 -13.44
C ALA A 8 -22.81 -10.03 -11.94
N LEU A 9 -22.08 -9.01 -11.46
CA LEU A 9 -21.98 -8.63 -10.06
C LEU A 9 -22.18 -7.14 -9.94
N VAL A 10 -22.94 -6.73 -8.94
CA VAL A 10 -23.08 -5.34 -8.50
C VAL A 10 -22.92 -5.34 -6.99
N PHE A 11 -21.99 -4.56 -6.49
CA PHE A 11 -21.77 -4.41 -5.05
C PHE A 11 -21.12 -3.06 -4.76
N GLY A 12 -21.25 -2.61 -3.54
CA GLY A 12 -20.67 -1.36 -3.09
C GLY A 12 -20.83 -1.19 -1.59
N GLY A 13 -20.27 -0.12 -1.07
CA GLY A 13 -20.34 0.24 0.34
C GLY A 13 -19.87 1.66 0.57
N GLN A 14 -20.14 2.13 1.78
CA GLN A 14 -19.65 3.40 2.31
C GLN A 14 -18.92 3.13 3.61
N GLU A 15 -17.81 3.81 3.82
CA GLU A 15 -17.05 3.80 5.05
C GLU A 15 -16.90 5.23 5.54
N ILE A 16 -17.11 5.44 6.85
CA ILE A 16 -16.86 6.70 7.53
C ILE A 16 -16.00 6.36 8.73
N THR A 17 -14.77 6.90 8.74
CA THR A 17 -13.81 6.68 9.82
C THR A 17 -13.30 8.01 10.34
N TYR A 18 -13.11 8.10 11.67
CA TYR A 18 -12.38 9.22 12.24
C TYR A 18 -10.90 9.10 11.84
N GLN A 19 -10.29 10.20 11.42
CA GLN A 19 -8.91 10.21 10.94
C GLN A 19 -7.93 9.79 12.04
N SER A 20 -6.89 9.04 11.67
CA SER A 20 -5.84 8.59 12.59
C SER A 20 -4.45 8.47 11.93
N TRP A 21 -4.24 9.17 10.82
CA TRP A 21 -3.01 9.05 10.03
C TRP A 21 -1.81 9.84 10.55
N TYR A 22 -2.01 10.74 11.54
CA TYR A 22 -0.90 11.55 12.08
C TYR A 22 0.10 10.76 12.93
N GLY A 23 -0.32 9.59 13.48
CA GLY A 23 0.51 8.85 14.41
C GLY A 23 0.76 9.59 15.72
N ILE A 24 1.73 9.12 16.49
CA ILE A 24 2.16 9.74 17.75
C ILE A 24 3.69 9.83 17.85
N ASP A 25 4.18 10.78 18.60
CA ASP A 25 5.61 10.92 18.89
C ASP A 25 6.14 9.86 19.89
N ALA A 26 7.46 9.75 20.02
CA ALA A 26 8.11 8.78 20.89
C ALA A 26 7.72 8.91 22.38
N SER A 27 7.47 10.13 22.87
CA SER A 27 7.09 10.35 24.27
C SER A 27 5.70 9.81 24.58
N ARG A 28 4.80 9.88 23.61
CA ARG A 28 3.45 9.34 23.71
C ARG A 28 3.40 7.83 23.57
N LEU A 29 4.39 7.18 22.95
CA LEU A 29 4.50 5.73 22.96
C LEU A 29 4.62 5.18 24.39
N GLU A 30 5.26 5.92 25.30
CA GLU A 30 5.41 5.53 26.70
C GLU A 30 4.24 5.95 27.56
N SER A 31 3.70 7.16 27.33
CA SER A 31 2.71 7.79 28.22
C SER A 31 1.26 7.55 27.79
N ASN A 32 0.95 7.54 26.49
CA ASN A 32 -0.40 7.40 25.96
C ASN A 32 -0.43 6.85 24.53
N ARG A 33 -0.31 5.56 24.38
CA ARG A 33 -0.25 4.85 23.08
C ARG A 33 -1.54 4.90 22.26
N THR A 34 -2.65 5.24 22.85
CA THR A 34 -3.97 5.32 22.19
C THR A 34 -4.36 6.74 21.81
N TYR A 35 -3.44 7.69 22.04
CA TYR A 35 -3.68 9.07 21.69
C TYR A 35 -3.82 9.25 20.17
N ASN A 36 -4.79 10.07 19.76
CA ASN A 36 -4.98 10.47 18.38
C ASN A 36 -5.01 12.00 18.32
N PRO A 37 -4.06 12.67 17.64
CA PRO A 37 -4.02 14.12 17.54
C PRO A 37 -4.98 14.69 16.49
N ALA A 38 -5.68 13.85 15.71
CA ALA A 38 -6.62 14.33 14.71
C ALA A 38 -7.73 15.14 15.34
N GLY A 39 -8.04 16.30 14.75
CA GLY A 39 -9.10 17.19 15.21
C GLY A 39 -8.76 18.03 16.44
N GLU A 40 -7.52 18.06 16.93
CA GLU A 40 -7.12 18.99 18.00
C GLU A 40 -7.36 20.44 17.59
N ILE A 41 -7.98 21.21 18.49
CA ILE A 41 -8.21 22.65 18.36
C ILE A 41 -7.37 23.37 19.40
N TYR A 42 -6.64 24.40 18.99
CA TYR A 42 -5.74 25.18 19.82
C TYR A 42 -6.20 26.62 19.96
N ASP A 43 -5.97 27.21 21.16
CA ASP A 43 -6.06 28.65 21.35
C ASP A 43 -4.82 29.35 20.79
N MET A 44 -4.84 30.69 20.71
CA MET A 44 -3.74 31.50 20.21
C MET A 44 -2.46 31.41 21.07
N SER A 45 -2.53 30.80 22.26
CA SER A 45 -1.38 30.53 23.12
C SER A 45 -0.78 29.13 22.91
N GLY A 46 -1.37 28.35 21.99
CA GLY A 46 -0.95 26.97 21.69
C GLY A 46 -1.42 25.95 22.71
N ASN A 47 -2.43 26.25 23.51
CA ASN A 47 -3.03 25.27 24.40
C ASN A 47 -4.19 24.57 23.66
N ARG A 48 -4.19 23.23 23.72
CA ARG A 48 -5.29 22.47 23.19
C ARG A 48 -6.55 22.70 24.05
N VAL A 49 -7.63 23.17 23.43
CA VAL A 49 -8.89 23.52 24.11
C VAL A 49 -10.01 22.51 23.85
N GLU A 50 -10.04 21.89 22.66
CA GLU A 50 -11.12 21.01 22.23
C GLU A 50 -10.65 20.01 21.16
N PHE A 51 -11.54 19.11 20.73
CA PHE A 51 -11.40 18.28 19.54
C PHE A 51 -12.56 18.48 18.60
N TYR A 52 -12.29 18.53 17.31
CA TYR A 52 -13.30 18.54 16.26
C TYR A 52 -13.87 17.14 16.06
N ASP A 53 -15.17 16.97 16.30
CA ASP A 53 -15.82 15.66 16.28
C ASP A 53 -15.94 15.05 14.88
N ASN A 54 -15.93 15.88 13.82
CA ASN A 54 -16.14 15.43 12.44
C ASN A 54 -14.85 15.42 11.61
N GLN A 55 -13.71 15.20 12.23
CA GLN A 55 -12.42 14.96 11.54
C GLN A 55 -12.44 13.57 10.89
N VAL A 56 -13.17 13.41 9.79
CA VAL A 56 -13.49 12.12 9.20
C VAL A 56 -12.93 11.96 7.81
N ASP A 57 -12.70 10.69 7.43
CA ASP A 57 -12.60 10.21 6.07
C ASP A 57 -13.91 9.49 5.72
N ASN A 58 -14.59 9.93 4.68
CA ASN A 58 -15.87 9.42 4.23
C ASN A 58 -15.76 9.05 2.76
N TYR A 59 -15.80 7.76 2.46
CA TYR A 59 -15.63 7.25 1.10
C TYR A 59 -16.69 6.23 0.74
N SER A 60 -17.25 6.35 -0.45
CA SER A 60 -18.22 5.43 -1.03
C SER A 60 -17.67 4.84 -2.32
N GLN A 61 -17.89 3.56 -2.54
CA GLN A 61 -17.46 2.89 -3.76
C GLN A 61 -18.51 1.92 -4.28
N GLN A 62 -18.70 1.90 -5.61
CA GLN A 62 -19.61 1.02 -6.31
C GLN A 62 -18.87 0.29 -7.42
N HIS A 63 -19.18 -1.01 -7.59
CA HIS A 63 -18.58 -1.89 -8.58
C HIS A 63 -19.63 -2.56 -9.43
N PHE A 64 -19.42 -2.56 -10.73
CA PHE A 64 -20.22 -3.25 -11.72
C PHE A 64 -19.30 -4.15 -12.53
N GLN A 65 -19.52 -5.45 -12.48
CA GLN A 65 -18.64 -6.42 -13.11
C GLN A 65 -19.43 -7.37 -13.98
N PHE A 66 -18.88 -7.69 -15.15
CA PHE A 66 -19.37 -8.75 -16.01
C PHE A 66 -18.20 -9.66 -16.39
N HIS A 67 -18.41 -10.96 -16.23
CA HIS A 67 -17.44 -12.00 -16.57
C HIS A 67 -18.09 -12.99 -17.52
N TRP A 68 -17.43 -13.28 -18.63
CA TRP A 68 -17.78 -14.32 -19.55
C TRP A 68 -16.62 -15.27 -19.74
N ASN A 69 -16.87 -16.55 -19.56
CA ASN A 69 -15.92 -17.62 -19.74
C ASN A 69 -16.55 -18.61 -20.72
N GLU A 70 -15.84 -18.88 -21.82
CA GLU A 70 -16.29 -19.75 -22.89
C GLU A 70 -15.26 -20.83 -23.21
N ARG A 71 -15.65 -22.07 -23.09
CA ARG A 71 -14.86 -23.20 -23.53
C ARG A 71 -15.09 -23.44 -25.02
N LEU A 72 -14.23 -22.88 -25.88
CA LEU A 72 -14.35 -22.98 -27.34
C LEU A 72 -14.22 -24.43 -27.84
N ASN A 73 -13.35 -25.21 -27.21
CA ASN A 73 -13.16 -26.64 -27.44
C ASN A 73 -12.35 -27.24 -26.27
N PRO A 74 -12.01 -28.56 -26.25
CA PRO A 74 -11.26 -29.19 -25.16
C PRO A 74 -9.90 -28.55 -24.83
N PHE A 75 -9.33 -27.74 -25.72
CA PHE A 75 -8.00 -27.16 -25.59
C PHE A 75 -8.01 -25.64 -25.41
N TRP A 76 -9.04 -24.97 -25.88
CA TRP A 76 -9.10 -23.51 -25.89
C TRP A 76 -10.20 -22.96 -24.99
N ASN A 77 -9.85 -21.98 -24.19
CA ASN A 77 -10.76 -21.23 -23.33
C ASN A 77 -10.60 -19.72 -23.59
N LEU A 78 -11.71 -19.03 -23.73
CA LEU A 78 -11.80 -17.57 -23.86
C LEU A 78 -12.38 -16.99 -22.59
N THR A 79 -11.80 -15.90 -22.11
CA THR A 79 -12.30 -15.12 -20.97
C THR A 79 -12.47 -13.66 -21.34
N LEU A 80 -13.58 -13.06 -20.96
CA LEU A 80 -13.84 -11.63 -21.05
C LEU A 80 -14.23 -11.13 -19.68
N GLY A 81 -13.62 -10.03 -19.24
CA GLY A 81 -13.99 -9.29 -18.04
C GLY A 81 -14.23 -7.83 -18.38
N LEU A 82 -15.35 -7.30 -17.92
CA LEU A 82 -15.64 -5.87 -17.89
C LEU A 82 -15.80 -5.45 -16.45
N ASN A 83 -15.20 -4.34 -16.08
CA ASN A 83 -15.36 -3.75 -14.76
C ASN A 83 -15.51 -2.23 -14.89
N TYR A 84 -16.48 -1.70 -14.15
CA TYR A 84 -16.61 -0.28 -13.88
C TYR A 84 -16.66 -0.09 -12.38
N THR A 85 -15.84 0.84 -11.89
CA THR A 85 -15.83 1.25 -10.50
C THR A 85 -16.00 2.75 -10.43
N HIS A 86 -16.97 3.21 -9.65
CA HIS A 86 -17.13 4.61 -9.28
C HIS A 86 -16.83 4.77 -7.79
N GLY A 87 -15.99 5.72 -7.46
CA GLY A 87 -15.61 6.04 -6.09
C GLY A 87 -15.72 7.53 -5.83
N ILE A 88 -16.39 7.92 -4.75
CA ILE A 88 -16.53 9.32 -4.34
C ILE A 88 -16.39 9.43 -2.83
N GLY A 89 -15.66 10.44 -2.38
CA GLY A 89 -15.50 10.68 -0.95
C GLY A 89 -14.67 11.91 -0.65
N PHE A 90 -14.57 12.21 0.62
CA PHE A 90 -13.81 13.34 1.12
C PHE A 90 -13.22 13.04 2.50
N TYR A 91 -12.19 13.78 2.84
CA TYR A 91 -11.80 13.93 4.22
C TYR A 91 -12.03 15.38 4.65
N GLU A 92 -12.51 15.54 5.90
CA GLU A 92 -12.90 16.83 6.48
C GLU A 92 -11.93 17.20 7.60
N GLU A 93 -11.53 18.46 7.61
CA GLU A 93 -10.54 18.99 8.56
C GLU A 93 -11.01 20.34 9.09
N TYR A 94 -10.86 20.52 10.41
CA TYR A 94 -10.94 21.81 11.06
C TYR A 94 -9.54 22.39 11.22
N ASN A 95 -9.34 23.64 10.82
CA ASN A 95 -8.08 24.35 10.91
C ASN A 95 -8.31 25.62 11.76
N ASP A 96 -7.76 25.65 12.97
CA ASP A 96 -7.76 26.85 13.82
C ASP A 96 -6.66 27.84 13.42
N LEU A 97 -6.71 29.07 13.99
CA LEU A 97 -5.75 30.12 13.64
C LEU A 97 -4.33 29.77 14.10
N TRP A 98 -4.18 29.14 15.27
CA TRP A 98 -2.85 28.73 15.76
C TRP A 98 -2.23 27.67 14.85
N TYR A 99 -3.01 26.69 14.43
CA TYR A 99 -2.57 25.63 13.50
C TYR A 99 -2.20 26.23 12.13
N ASN A 100 -3.01 27.16 11.62
CA ASN A 100 -2.74 27.85 10.36
C ASN A 100 -1.40 28.57 10.39
N GLU A 101 -1.12 29.32 11.47
CA GLU A 101 0.11 30.11 11.63
C GLU A 101 1.35 29.24 11.85
N ASN A 102 1.25 28.20 12.68
CA ASN A 102 2.42 27.50 13.18
C ASN A 102 2.72 26.15 12.48
N VAL A 103 1.73 25.52 11.86
CA VAL A 103 1.86 24.14 11.37
C VAL A 103 1.51 24.00 9.90
N SER A 104 0.33 24.48 9.47
CA SER A 104 -0.23 24.07 8.18
C SER A 104 0.34 24.80 6.98
N PHE A 105 0.65 26.08 7.10
CA PHE A 105 0.89 26.93 5.92
C PHE A 105 2.32 27.46 5.79
N ALA A 106 3.23 27.10 6.66
CA ALA A 106 4.65 27.40 6.55
C ALA A 106 4.96 28.86 6.09
N GLY A 107 4.27 29.85 6.68
CA GLY A 107 4.39 31.27 6.33
C GLY A 107 3.37 31.77 5.31
N ASN A 108 2.44 30.95 4.87
CA ASN A 108 1.28 31.37 4.07
C ASN A 108 0.05 31.53 4.97
N THR A 109 -0.81 32.46 4.60
CA THR A 109 -2.09 32.67 5.29
C THR A 109 -3.13 31.63 4.84
N SER A 110 -4.14 31.37 5.67
CA SER A 110 -5.26 30.50 5.28
C SER A 110 -6.00 31.04 4.04
N PHE A 111 -6.07 32.36 3.86
CA PHE A 111 -6.66 32.96 2.66
C PHE A 111 -5.89 32.62 1.40
N ASN A 112 -4.56 32.65 1.46
CA ASN A 112 -3.72 32.25 0.31
C ASN A 112 -3.90 30.77 -0.02
N TYR A 113 -3.98 29.91 1.01
CA TYR A 113 -4.25 28.48 0.84
C TYR A 113 -5.63 28.21 0.25
N LEU A 114 -6.65 28.91 0.75
CA LEU A 114 -8.05 28.79 0.32
C LEU A 114 -8.38 29.63 -0.92
N LYS A 115 -7.39 30.35 -1.47
CA LYS A 115 -7.55 31.28 -2.61
C LYS A 115 -8.62 32.35 -2.39
N LEU A 116 -8.68 32.84 -1.18
CA LEU A 116 -9.53 33.94 -0.78
C LEU A 116 -8.83 35.28 -0.95
N SER A 117 -9.60 36.34 -1.19
CA SER A 117 -9.08 37.70 -1.22
C SER A 117 -9.10 38.31 0.18
N PRO A 118 -8.00 38.93 0.64
CA PRO A 118 -8.01 39.72 1.87
C PRO A 118 -9.08 40.80 1.83
N PHE A 119 -9.71 41.09 2.96
CA PHE A 119 -10.68 42.17 3.11
C PHE A 119 -10.40 42.96 4.37
N GLN A 120 -10.93 44.18 4.43
CA GLN A 120 -10.70 45.09 5.52
C GLN A 120 -11.90 45.13 6.49
N VAL A 121 -11.59 44.98 7.78
CA VAL A 121 -12.54 45.21 8.87
C VAL A 121 -11.96 46.31 9.74
N GLU A 122 -12.62 47.48 9.78
CA GLU A 122 -12.10 48.67 10.44
C GLU A 122 -10.68 49.03 9.92
N GLU A 123 -9.66 49.01 10.77
CA GLU A 123 -8.27 49.31 10.41
C GLU A 123 -7.45 48.03 10.14
N THR A 124 -8.05 46.84 10.30
CA THR A 124 -7.34 45.55 10.19
C THR A 124 -7.61 44.86 8.85
N ILE A 125 -6.58 44.39 8.18
CA ILE A 125 -6.70 43.54 7.00
C ILE A 125 -6.79 42.10 7.48
N VAL A 126 -7.89 41.42 7.15
CA VAL A 126 -8.11 40.00 7.46
C VAL A 126 -7.50 39.15 6.35
N THR A 127 -6.58 38.29 6.70
CA THR A 127 -5.86 37.35 5.81
C THR A 127 -5.95 35.88 6.27
N ASP A 128 -6.50 35.69 7.47
CA ASP A 128 -6.62 34.36 8.08
C ASP A 128 -7.98 34.14 8.69
N THR A 129 -8.41 32.89 8.72
CA THR A 129 -9.67 32.47 9.31
C THR A 129 -9.60 31.04 9.80
N GLU A 130 -10.23 30.79 10.96
CA GLU A 130 -10.59 29.41 11.29
C GLU A 130 -11.54 28.89 10.23
N ASN A 131 -11.33 27.62 9.84
CA ASN A 131 -12.08 27.08 8.72
C ASN A 131 -12.29 25.57 8.82
N ILE A 132 -13.33 25.11 8.12
CA ILE A 132 -13.59 23.70 7.88
C ILE A 132 -13.51 23.47 6.37
N THR A 133 -12.67 22.56 5.97
CA THR A 133 -12.49 22.16 4.57
C THR A 133 -12.83 20.71 4.36
N GLN A 134 -13.36 20.39 3.17
CA GLN A 134 -13.48 19.03 2.66
C GLN A 134 -12.62 18.91 1.40
N LYS A 135 -11.72 17.92 1.37
CA LYS A 135 -10.91 17.60 0.20
C LYS A 135 -11.46 16.32 -0.42
N TRP A 136 -11.98 16.46 -1.63
CA TRP A 136 -12.76 15.47 -2.35
C TRP A 136 -11.94 14.70 -3.37
N LEU A 137 -12.29 13.44 -3.53
CA LEU A 137 -11.93 12.58 -4.64
C LEU A 137 -13.23 12.06 -5.28
N ASP A 138 -13.38 12.25 -6.60
CA ASP A 138 -14.44 11.66 -7.41
C ASP A 138 -13.79 10.95 -8.58
N ASN A 139 -13.96 9.63 -8.71
CA ASN A 139 -13.22 8.87 -9.68
C ASN A 139 -14.03 7.78 -10.37
N ASP A 140 -13.72 7.59 -11.65
CA ASP A 140 -14.25 6.54 -12.50
C ASP A 140 -13.11 5.65 -13.03
N TYR A 141 -13.28 4.34 -12.92
CA TYR A 141 -12.31 3.37 -13.39
C TYR A 141 -12.96 2.29 -14.25
N TYR A 142 -12.54 2.21 -15.49
CA TYR A 142 -13.03 1.26 -16.49
C TYR A 142 -11.95 0.24 -16.81
N VAL A 143 -12.31 -1.05 -16.89
CA VAL A 143 -11.39 -2.12 -17.28
C VAL A 143 -12.07 -3.07 -18.25
N LEU A 144 -11.38 -3.36 -19.35
CA LEU A 144 -11.64 -4.46 -20.26
C LEU A 144 -10.47 -5.45 -20.18
N SER A 145 -10.77 -6.71 -19.93
CA SER A 145 -9.78 -7.79 -19.97
C SER A 145 -10.23 -8.89 -20.92
N LEU A 146 -9.31 -9.36 -21.75
CA LEU A 146 -9.49 -10.49 -22.67
C LEU A 146 -8.39 -11.50 -22.41
N GLY A 147 -8.74 -12.78 -22.34
CA GLY A 147 -7.79 -13.87 -22.19
C GLY A 147 -8.13 -15.00 -23.17
N LEU A 148 -7.12 -15.51 -23.86
CA LEU A 148 -7.25 -16.70 -24.71
C LEU A 148 -6.19 -17.71 -24.26
N ASN A 149 -6.65 -18.84 -23.76
CA ASN A 149 -5.83 -19.85 -23.13
C ASN A 149 -5.91 -21.17 -23.90
N TYR A 150 -4.77 -21.69 -24.32
CA TYR A 150 -4.60 -23.02 -24.87
C TYR A 150 -3.90 -23.92 -23.88
N GLN A 151 -4.43 -25.11 -23.67
CA GLN A 151 -3.83 -26.13 -22.82
C GLN A 151 -3.92 -27.50 -23.49
N LYS A 152 -2.77 -28.15 -23.68
CA LYS A 152 -2.70 -29.53 -24.11
C LYS A 152 -1.57 -30.23 -23.35
N GLU A 153 -1.94 -31.22 -22.51
CA GLU A 153 -0.99 -31.91 -21.62
C GLU A 153 -0.20 -30.88 -20.75
N THR A 154 1.13 -30.86 -20.91
CA THR A 154 2.03 -29.94 -20.20
C THR A 154 2.33 -28.64 -20.98
N ASN A 155 1.81 -28.53 -22.21
CA ASN A 155 2.05 -27.37 -23.06
C ASN A 155 0.90 -26.38 -22.91
N SER A 156 1.20 -25.12 -22.73
CA SER A 156 0.18 -24.05 -22.68
C SER A 156 0.65 -22.82 -23.44
N LEU A 157 -0.33 -22.12 -24.02
CA LEU A 157 -0.14 -20.83 -24.65
C LEU A 157 -1.24 -19.90 -24.12
N ASN A 158 -0.84 -18.81 -23.51
CA ASN A 158 -1.76 -17.85 -22.90
C ASN A 158 -1.53 -16.48 -23.52
N PHE A 159 -2.60 -15.90 -24.04
CA PHE A 159 -2.63 -14.51 -24.49
C PHE A 159 -3.54 -13.72 -23.56
N GLY A 160 -3.15 -12.51 -23.25
CA GLY A 160 -4.00 -11.58 -22.52
C GLY A 160 -3.89 -10.17 -23.07
N PHE A 161 -4.99 -9.50 -23.06
CA PHE A 161 -5.10 -8.07 -23.33
C PHE A 161 -5.87 -7.41 -22.18
N LEU A 162 -5.36 -6.29 -21.73
CA LEU A 162 -6.02 -5.44 -20.76
C LEU A 162 -6.03 -4.01 -21.29
N PHE A 163 -7.18 -3.38 -21.22
CA PHE A 163 -7.31 -1.93 -21.39
C PHE A 163 -7.95 -1.37 -20.12
N SER A 164 -7.40 -0.28 -19.62
CA SER A 164 -8.02 0.45 -18.51
C SER A 164 -7.98 1.94 -18.74
N SER A 165 -8.98 2.63 -18.19
CA SER A 165 -9.10 4.08 -18.17
C SER A 165 -9.52 4.54 -16.79
N TYR A 166 -8.77 5.45 -16.21
CA TYR A 166 -9.03 6.10 -14.94
C TYR A 166 -9.20 7.59 -15.17
N ILE A 167 -10.25 8.16 -14.58
CA ILE A 167 -10.52 9.59 -14.52
C ILE A 167 -10.70 9.90 -13.05
N GLY A 168 -10.00 10.89 -12.52
CA GLY A 168 -10.12 11.27 -11.10
C GLY A 168 -10.11 12.78 -10.95
N ASP A 169 -11.17 13.28 -10.37
CA ASP A 169 -11.34 14.68 -9.99
C ASP A 169 -10.94 14.85 -8.53
N HIS A 170 -10.05 15.79 -8.26
CA HIS A 170 -9.63 16.18 -6.93
C HIS A 170 -9.97 17.65 -6.72
N PHE A 171 -10.75 17.93 -5.71
CA PHE A 171 -11.17 19.31 -5.43
C PHE A 171 -11.36 19.54 -3.93
N GLY A 172 -11.25 20.81 -3.52
CA GLY A 172 -11.47 21.21 -2.13
C GLY A 172 -12.59 22.22 -2.01
N ASN A 173 -13.47 22.01 -1.05
CA ASN A 173 -14.56 22.92 -0.71
C ASN A 173 -14.37 23.47 0.70
N LEU A 174 -14.49 24.78 0.83
CA LEU A 174 -14.58 25.49 2.11
C LEU A 174 -16.02 25.38 2.63
N ILE A 175 -16.22 24.61 3.68
CA ILE A 175 -17.55 24.33 4.23
C ILE A 175 -17.98 25.43 5.18
N TRP A 176 -17.04 25.90 5.98
CA TRP A 176 -17.26 26.94 6.98
C TRP A 176 -15.97 27.75 7.19
N GLY A 177 -16.13 29.00 7.55
CA GLY A 177 -15.05 29.86 8.03
C GLY A 177 -15.57 30.94 8.93
N GLN A 178 -14.79 31.29 9.95
CA GLN A 178 -15.17 32.31 10.96
C GLN A 178 -15.29 33.72 10.35
N SER A 179 -14.38 34.03 9.40
CA SER A 179 -14.28 35.34 8.76
C SER A 179 -14.00 35.16 7.26
N LEU A 180 -15.06 35.23 6.43
CA LEU A 180 -14.99 34.97 4.99
C LEU A 180 -15.26 36.19 4.10
N GLY A 181 -15.65 37.35 4.69
CA GLY A 181 -16.10 38.49 3.90
C GLY A 181 -17.35 38.17 3.09
N GLU A 182 -17.28 38.33 1.77
CA GLU A 182 -18.40 38.04 0.85
C GLU A 182 -18.41 36.63 0.29
N VAL A 183 -17.49 35.75 0.71
CA VAL A 183 -17.38 34.38 0.20
C VAL A 183 -18.51 33.50 0.73
N LEU A 184 -19.18 32.80 -0.19
CA LEU A 184 -20.29 31.93 0.16
C LEU A 184 -19.78 30.54 0.64
N PRO A 185 -20.56 29.84 1.48
CA PRO A 185 -20.30 28.44 1.81
C PRO A 185 -20.15 27.55 0.58
N ASN A 186 -19.37 26.48 0.69
CA ASN A 186 -19.00 25.58 -0.41
C ASN A 186 -18.15 26.24 -1.52
N HIS A 187 -17.40 27.29 -1.18
CA HIS A 187 -16.40 27.84 -2.07
C HIS A 187 -15.36 26.77 -2.44
N GLN A 188 -15.24 26.48 -3.74
CA GLN A 188 -14.24 25.55 -4.26
C GLN A 188 -12.90 26.27 -4.38
N PHE A 189 -11.92 25.88 -3.55
CA PHE A 189 -10.62 26.57 -3.51
C PHE A 189 -9.55 25.90 -4.38
N TYR A 190 -9.76 24.67 -4.83
CA TYR A 190 -8.94 24.07 -5.89
C TYR A 190 -9.73 23.02 -6.65
N PHE A 191 -9.29 22.78 -7.89
CA PHE A 191 -9.75 21.68 -8.73
C PHE A 191 -8.63 21.22 -9.65
N ASN A 192 -8.43 19.93 -9.73
CA ASN A 192 -7.56 19.32 -10.72
C ASN A 192 -8.10 17.95 -11.12
N GLN A 193 -7.74 17.52 -12.32
CA GLN A 193 -8.15 16.25 -12.88
C GLN A 193 -6.93 15.43 -13.28
N GLY A 194 -6.98 14.13 -13.00
CA GLY A 194 -6.04 13.13 -13.48
C GLY A 194 -6.70 12.18 -14.46
N PHE A 195 -6.05 11.91 -15.57
CA PHE A 195 -6.50 10.98 -16.60
C PHE A 195 -5.39 10.00 -16.93
N LYS A 196 -5.67 8.69 -16.77
CA LYS A 196 -4.69 7.65 -17.06
C LYS A 196 -5.32 6.54 -17.89
N THR A 197 -4.71 6.24 -19.05
CA THR A 197 -5.07 5.08 -19.85
C THR A 197 -3.93 4.11 -19.95
N GLU A 198 -4.24 2.83 -19.94
CA GLU A 198 -3.26 1.77 -20.15
C GLU A 198 -3.81 0.73 -21.12
N GLY A 199 -3.00 0.38 -22.12
CA GLY A 199 -3.14 -0.80 -22.95
C GLY A 199 -2.01 -1.79 -22.64
N SER A 200 -2.33 -3.00 -22.24
CA SER A 200 -1.35 -4.05 -21.94
C SER A 200 -1.67 -5.31 -22.74
N PHE A 201 -0.65 -5.90 -23.34
CA PHE A 201 -0.74 -7.20 -24.00
C PHE A 201 0.35 -8.11 -23.46
N PHE A 202 0.01 -9.36 -23.21
CA PHE A 202 1.01 -10.39 -22.90
C PHE A 202 0.78 -11.68 -23.68
N ALA A 203 1.87 -12.41 -23.90
CA ALA A 203 1.85 -13.76 -24.44
C ALA A 203 2.86 -14.62 -23.70
N LYS A 204 2.39 -15.77 -23.20
CA LYS A 204 3.20 -16.74 -22.47
C LYS A 204 3.07 -18.10 -23.10
N LEU A 205 4.21 -18.66 -23.49
CA LEU A 205 4.36 -20.05 -23.92
C LEU A 205 5.00 -20.86 -22.78
N THR A 206 4.39 -21.96 -22.39
CA THR A 206 5.00 -22.98 -21.53
C THR A 206 5.08 -24.29 -22.31
N GLN A 207 6.24 -24.92 -22.34
CA GLN A 207 6.45 -26.11 -23.11
C GLN A 207 7.30 -27.15 -22.37
N ALA A 208 6.88 -28.39 -22.39
CA ALA A 208 7.73 -29.53 -22.02
C ALA A 208 8.82 -29.71 -23.08
N ILE A 209 10.07 -29.42 -22.72
CA ILE A 209 11.24 -29.59 -23.58
C ILE A 209 11.70 -31.07 -23.57
N SER A 210 11.55 -31.69 -22.38
CA SER A 210 11.80 -33.13 -22.19
C SER A 210 10.88 -33.66 -21.09
N LYS A 211 10.98 -34.97 -20.78
CA LYS A 211 10.23 -35.59 -19.66
C LYS A 211 10.50 -34.91 -18.29
N SER A 212 11.68 -34.32 -18.14
CA SER A 212 12.10 -33.71 -16.87
C SER A 212 12.24 -32.18 -16.94
N LEU A 213 12.25 -31.57 -18.11
CA LEU A 213 12.51 -30.17 -18.30
C LEU A 213 11.31 -29.46 -18.93
N THR A 214 10.75 -28.47 -18.25
CA THR A 214 9.75 -27.56 -18.77
C THR A 214 10.34 -26.16 -18.81
N GLY A 215 10.14 -25.43 -19.91
CA GLY A 215 10.53 -24.04 -20.06
C GLY A 215 9.33 -23.14 -20.28
N PHE A 216 9.47 -21.87 -19.96
CA PHE A 216 8.52 -20.85 -20.36
C PHE A 216 9.21 -19.60 -20.88
N ILE A 217 8.55 -18.94 -21.80
CA ILE A 217 8.87 -17.59 -22.26
C ILE A 217 7.58 -16.78 -22.13
N ASP A 218 7.69 -15.60 -21.57
CA ASP A 218 6.59 -14.67 -21.37
C ASP A 218 7.08 -13.27 -21.74
N PHE A 219 6.29 -12.54 -22.47
CA PHE A 219 6.55 -11.13 -22.73
C PHE A 219 5.26 -10.32 -22.57
N GLN A 220 5.42 -9.16 -22.00
CA GLN A 220 4.36 -8.18 -21.82
C GLN A 220 4.81 -6.84 -22.41
N THR A 221 3.89 -6.20 -23.11
CA THR A 221 4.00 -4.79 -23.49
C THR A 221 2.96 -3.97 -22.79
N ARG A 222 3.33 -2.79 -22.29
CA ARG A 222 2.41 -1.83 -21.69
C ARG A 222 2.61 -0.47 -22.35
N SER A 223 1.51 0.14 -22.78
CA SER A 223 1.49 1.53 -23.27
C SER A 223 0.57 2.32 -22.35
N ILE A 224 1.12 3.36 -21.75
CA ILE A 224 0.43 4.15 -20.74
C ILE A 224 0.49 5.62 -21.18
N THR A 225 -0.64 6.30 -21.14
CA THR A 225 -0.72 7.76 -21.20
C THR A 225 -1.21 8.24 -19.84
N TYR A 226 -0.49 9.20 -19.25
CA TYR A 226 -0.86 9.80 -17.98
C TYR A 226 -0.85 11.32 -18.15
N GLU A 227 -2.01 11.92 -17.94
CA GLU A 227 -2.26 13.35 -18.02
C GLU A 227 -2.86 13.83 -16.72
N GLY A 228 -2.48 15.02 -16.28
CA GLY A 228 -3.03 15.64 -15.09
C GLY A 228 -2.85 17.14 -15.16
N SER A 229 -3.89 17.89 -14.82
CA SER A 229 -3.83 19.35 -14.82
C SER A 229 -4.82 19.97 -13.87
N GLY A 230 -4.53 21.19 -13.45
CA GLY A 230 -5.36 22.01 -12.63
C GLY A 230 -4.66 22.50 -11.37
N GLU A 231 -5.40 23.14 -10.49
CA GLU A 231 -4.88 23.72 -9.26
C GLU A 231 -4.80 22.67 -8.16
N VAL A 232 -3.80 22.76 -7.30
CA VAL A 232 -3.71 21.99 -6.05
C VAL A 232 -4.11 22.86 -4.87
N ALA A 233 -4.32 22.25 -3.70
CA ALA A 233 -4.50 22.99 -2.46
C ALA A 233 -3.27 23.88 -2.19
N GLY A 234 -3.49 25.12 -1.75
CA GLY A 234 -2.42 26.08 -1.60
C GLY A 234 -1.85 26.62 -2.93
N PRO A 235 -0.66 27.20 -2.89
CA PRO A 235 -0.01 27.73 -4.09
C PRO A 235 0.57 26.61 -4.93
N GLY A 236 0.18 26.55 -6.21
CA GLY A 236 0.72 25.59 -7.16
C GLY A 236 -0.31 25.03 -8.13
N SER A 237 0.18 24.23 -9.06
CA SER A 237 -0.64 23.54 -10.05
C SER A 237 -0.05 22.16 -10.36
N LEU A 238 -0.92 21.20 -10.61
CA LEU A 238 -0.55 19.91 -11.16
C LEU A 238 -0.40 20.03 -12.67
N TYR A 239 0.70 19.49 -13.19
CA TYR A 239 0.87 19.30 -14.62
C TYR A 239 1.58 17.97 -14.87
N ILE A 240 0.90 17.03 -15.51
CA ILE A 240 1.41 15.73 -15.91
C ILE A 240 1.07 15.53 -17.39
N GLN A 241 2.06 15.17 -18.20
CA GLN A 241 1.87 14.84 -19.61
C GLN A 241 2.92 13.82 -20.04
N ASP A 242 2.73 12.58 -19.61
CA ASP A 242 3.68 11.50 -19.83
C ASP A 242 3.11 10.34 -20.63
N LYS A 243 3.98 9.72 -21.43
CA LYS A 243 3.70 8.47 -22.16
C LYS A 243 4.80 7.48 -21.89
N PHE A 244 4.41 6.29 -21.47
CA PHE A 244 5.33 5.20 -21.19
C PHE A 244 5.04 4.01 -22.10
N ASN A 245 6.11 3.41 -22.64
CA ASN A 245 6.03 2.15 -23.37
C ASN A 245 7.02 1.19 -22.73
N PHE A 246 6.51 0.14 -22.14
CA PHE A 246 7.29 -0.84 -21.41
C PHE A 246 7.30 -2.17 -22.14
N PHE A 247 8.45 -2.84 -22.11
CA PHE A 247 8.61 -4.21 -22.53
C PHE A 247 9.20 -5.02 -21.39
N ASN A 248 8.44 -6.01 -20.91
CA ASN A 248 8.71 -6.80 -19.71
C ASN A 248 8.84 -8.29 -20.08
N PRO A 249 9.99 -8.75 -20.62
CA PRO A 249 10.24 -10.15 -20.92
C PRO A 249 10.51 -10.95 -19.64
N LYS A 250 10.08 -12.23 -19.64
CA LYS A 250 10.40 -13.21 -18.62
C LYS A 250 10.73 -14.53 -19.28
N VAL A 251 11.68 -15.28 -18.70
CA VAL A 251 12.04 -16.61 -19.13
C VAL A 251 12.35 -17.46 -17.90
N GLY A 252 12.03 -18.73 -17.96
CA GLY A 252 12.37 -19.63 -16.86
C GLY A 252 12.27 -21.08 -17.25
N PHE A 253 12.91 -21.90 -16.42
CA PHE A 253 12.99 -23.36 -16.58
C PHE A 253 12.64 -24.03 -15.26
N THR A 254 11.98 -25.17 -15.36
CA THR A 254 11.70 -26.05 -14.23
C THR A 254 12.20 -27.45 -14.57
N TYR A 255 13.06 -27.98 -13.73
CA TYR A 255 13.63 -29.31 -13.88
C TYR A 255 13.14 -30.25 -12.79
N ALA A 256 12.53 -31.37 -13.17
CA ALA A 256 12.12 -32.43 -12.27
C ALA A 256 13.34 -33.30 -11.92
N LEU A 257 13.85 -33.19 -10.68
CA LEU A 257 14.99 -33.95 -10.17
C LEU A 257 14.63 -35.40 -9.89
N ALA A 258 13.53 -35.63 -9.19
CA ALA A 258 13.00 -36.91 -8.77
C ALA A 258 11.50 -36.80 -8.53
N SER A 259 10.83 -37.88 -8.14
CA SER A 259 9.44 -37.87 -7.77
C SER A 259 9.18 -36.80 -6.67
N GLY A 260 8.34 -35.84 -6.96
CA GLY A 260 7.95 -34.75 -6.03
C GLY A 260 9.00 -33.65 -5.84
N GLN A 261 10.15 -33.67 -6.50
CA GLN A 261 11.17 -32.63 -6.38
C GLN A 261 11.39 -31.88 -7.70
N LYS A 262 11.49 -30.55 -7.62
CA LYS A 262 11.72 -29.66 -8.77
C LYS A 262 12.71 -28.57 -8.41
N LEU A 263 13.60 -28.27 -9.35
CA LEU A 263 14.37 -27.03 -9.37
C LEU A 263 13.76 -26.06 -10.37
N TYR A 264 13.81 -24.78 -10.11
CA TYR A 264 13.47 -23.76 -11.11
C TYR A 264 14.49 -22.62 -11.10
N ALA A 265 14.65 -22.02 -12.26
CA ALA A 265 15.40 -20.78 -12.43
C ALA A 265 14.62 -19.87 -13.35
N SER A 266 14.58 -18.56 -13.04
CA SER A 266 13.90 -17.56 -13.86
C SER A 266 14.63 -16.23 -13.88
N TYR A 267 14.41 -15.50 -14.95
CA TYR A 267 14.74 -14.10 -15.11
C TYR A 267 13.51 -13.34 -15.54
N ALA A 268 13.29 -12.18 -14.93
CA ALA A 268 12.23 -11.25 -15.29
C ALA A 268 12.75 -9.82 -15.35
N LYS A 269 12.27 -9.06 -16.33
CA LYS A 269 12.38 -7.60 -16.36
C LYS A 269 11.00 -7.01 -16.09
N ALA A 270 10.93 -6.00 -15.21
CA ALA A 270 9.72 -5.26 -14.93
C ALA A 270 10.00 -3.75 -14.93
N GLN A 271 8.99 -2.97 -15.28
CA GLN A 271 9.07 -1.51 -15.29
C GLN A 271 7.75 -0.96 -14.73
N ARG A 272 7.83 0.15 -13.99
CA ARG A 272 6.67 0.81 -13.39
C ARG A 272 6.78 2.32 -13.58
N GLU A 273 5.69 2.93 -14.01
CA GLU A 273 5.52 4.36 -14.09
C GLU A 273 5.38 4.99 -12.70
N PRO A 274 5.72 6.30 -12.55
CA PRO A 274 5.42 7.07 -11.36
C PRO A 274 3.92 7.19 -11.11
N ASN A 275 3.54 7.41 -9.85
CA ASN A 275 2.17 7.77 -9.49
C ASN A 275 2.02 9.30 -9.38
N ARG A 276 0.80 9.77 -9.13
CA ARG A 276 0.47 11.19 -8.99
C ARG A 276 1.36 11.91 -7.95
N THR A 277 1.48 11.35 -6.74
CA THR A 277 2.26 11.96 -5.65
C THR A 277 3.74 12.13 -6.00
N ASP A 278 4.28 11.27 -6.87
CA ASP A 278 5.67 11.41 -7.33
C ASP A 278 5.86 12.67 -8.18
N TYR A 279 4.83 13.08 -8.97
CA TYR A 279 4.87 14.29 -9.79
C TYR A 279 4.68 15.58 -8.99
N GLU A 280 3.97 15.53 -7.87
CA GLU A 280 3.79 16.68 -6.99
C GLU A 280 5.13 17.15 -6.38
N ASN A 281 6.16 16.31 -6.42
CA ASN A 281 7.46 16.53 -5.81
C ASN A 281 8.64 16.58 -6.81
N GLY A 282 8.39 16.73 -8.11
CA GLY A 282 9.42 16.88 -9.11
C GLY A 282 9.13 16.15 -10.42
N GLU A 283 10.19 15.82 -11.16
CA GLU A 283 10.14 15.10 -12.44
C GLU A 283 10.56 13.64 -12.24
N PRO A 284 9.64 12.74 -11.87
CA PRO A 284 9.98 11.36 -11.57
C PRO A 284 10.25 10.55 -12.84
N LYS A 285 11.12 9.54 -12.71
CA LYS A 285 11.42 8.57 -13.76
C LYS A 285 10.80 7.22 -13.46
N PRO A 286 10.43 6.43 -14.49
CA PRO A 286 9.92 5.09 -14.27
C PRO A 286 11.01 4.17 -13.69
N GLU A 287 10.60 3.36 -12.71
CA GLU A 287 11.44 2.34 -12.11
C GLU A 287 11.70 1.18 -13.08
N LYS A 288 12.88 0.58 -13.00
CA LYS A 288 13.27 -0.60 -13.76
C LYS A 288 13.84 -1.66 -12.84
N LEU A 289 13.39 -2.88 -13.03
CA LEU A 289 13.81 -4.05 -12.26
C LEU A 289 14.34 -5.13 -13.18
N ASN A 290 15.49 -5.72 -12.80
CA ASN A 290 15.92 -7.05 -13.25
C ASN A 290 15.87 -7.98 -12.04
N ASP A 291 15.19 -9.10 -12.20
CA ASP A 291 14.94 -10.08 -11.16
C ASP A 291 15.43 -11.46 -11.60
N PHE A 292 16.28 -12.06 -10.77
CA PHE A 292 16.83 -13.41 -10.97
C PHE A 292 16.40 -14.27 -9.79
N GLU A 293 15.80 -15.41 -10.08
CA GLU A 293 15.37 -16.36 -9.07
C GLU A 293 15.91 -17.75 -9.33
N LEU A 294 16.26 -18.45 -8.25
CA LEU A 294 16.60 -19.87 -8.25
C LEU A 294 15.90 -20.54 -7.08
N GLY A 295 15.12 -21.57 -7.34
CA GLY A 295 14.37 -22.21 -6.27
C GLY A 295 14.31 -23.72 -6.38
N TRP A 296 14.00 -24.32 -5.24
CA TRP A 296 13.75 -25.73 -5.05
C TRP A 296 12.40 -25.96 -4.41
N ARG A 297 11.67 -26.96 -4.88
CA ARG A 297 10.37 -27.37 -4.34
C ARG A 297 10.35 -28.87 -4.14
N ILE A 298 9.75 -29.29 -3.02
CA ILE A 298 9.47 -30.70 -2.74
C ILE A 298 8.01 -30.87 -2.30
N LYS A 299 7.38 -31.92 -2.78
CA LYS A 299 6.03 -32.32 -2.38
C LYS A 299 5.98 -33.83 -2.19
N THR A 300 5.75 -34.26 -0.95
CA THR A 300 5.47 -35.63 -0.55
C THR A 300 4.10 -35.74 0.09
N SER A 301 3.72 -36.92 0.60
CA SER A 301 2.47 -37.08 1.38
C SER A 301 2.44 -36.28 2.68
N SER A 302 3.62 -36.04 3.29
CA SER A 302 3.74 -35.44 4.64
C SER A 302 4.35 -34.05 4.61
N ILE A 303 5.13 -33.71 3.59
CA ILE A 303 5.92 -32.48 3.51
C ILE A 303 5.71 -31.81 2.16
N GLN A 304 5.44 -30.52 2.20
CA GLN A 304 5.61 -29.60 1.08
C GLN A 304 6.58 -28.52 1.53
N ALA A 305 7.66 -28.30 0.79
CA ALA A 305 8.60 -27.25 1.10
C ALA A 305 9.06 -26.57 -0.18
N GLN A 306 9.37 -25.28 -0.06
CA GLN A 306 10.05 -24.52 -1.09
C GLN A 306 11.14 -23.65 -0.48
N ALA A 307 12.22 -23.49 -1.22
CA ALA A 307 13.27 -22.52 -0.96
C ALA A 307 13.48 -21.70 -2.23
N ASN A 308 13.58 -20.39 -2.09
CA ASN A 308 13.82 -19.45 -3.17
C ASN A 308 15.00 -18.55 -2.83
N LEU A 309 15.94 -18.42 -3.75
CA LEU A 309 17.00 -17.43 -3.77
C LEU A 309 16.60 -16.37 -4.79
N TYR A 310 16.64 -15.11 -4.43
CA TYR A 310 16.34 -14.02 -5.35
C TYR A 310 17.43 -12.95 -5.34
N TRP A 311 17.60 -12.30 -6.50
CA TRP A 311 18.50 -11.17 -6.69
C TRP A 311 17.85 -10.15 -7.61
N MET A 312 17.33 -9.07 -7.00
CA MET A 312 16.63 -7.98 -7.64
C MET A 312 17.54 -6.76 -7.75
N GLN A 313 17.72 -6.26 -8.96
CA GLN A 313 18.47 -5.05 -9.26
C GLN A 313 17.53 -3.99 -9.77
N TYR A 314 17.44 -2.88 -9.04
CA TYR A 314 16.64 -1.73 -9.43
C TYR A 314 17.52 -0.62 -10.02
N LYS A 315 16.94 0.09 -10.98
CA LYS A 315 17.45 1.37 -11.48
C LYS A 315 16.31 2.38 -11.40
N ASP A 316 16.64 3.59 -10.94
CA ASP A 316 15.71 4.70 -10.76
C ASP A 316 14.51 4.30 -9.84
N GLN A 317 14.76 3.50 -8.80
CA GLN A 317 13.72 3.13 -7.84
C GLN A 317 13.20 4.38 -7.11
N LEU A 318 11.88 4.50 -6.96
CA LEU A 318 11.25 5.55 -6.16
C LEU A 318 11.26 5.15 -4.69
N VAL A 319 12.10 5.82 -3.91
CA VAL A 319 12.26 5.57 -2.47
C VAL A 319 11.84 6.79 -1.66
N LEU A 320 11.54 6.58 -0.38
CA LEU A 320 11.14 7.63 0.55
C LEU A 320 12.23 8.69 0.71
N THR A 321 11.84 9.97 0.60
CA THR A 321 12.78 11.09 0.81
C THR A 321 13.01 11.38 2.29
N GLY A 322 12.07 10.95 3.15
CA GLY A 322 11.95 11.39 4.52
C GLY A 322 11.06 12.62 4.68
N ALA A 323 10.44 13.13 3.63
CA ALA A 323 9.45 14.20 3.69
C ALA A 323 8.03 13.64 3.60
N LEU A 324 7.06 14.40 4.10
CA LEU A 324 5.62 14.10 4.03
C LEU A 324 4.93 15.17 3.19
N ASN A 325 3.87 14.78 2.49
CA ASN A 325 2.97 15.74 1.85
C ASN A 325 1.93 16.28 2.84
N GLU A 326 1.01 17.13 2.39
CA GLU A 326 -0.01 17.78 3.22
C GLU A 326 -0.95 16.81 3.96
N VAL A 327 -1.13 15.60 3.47
CA VAL A 327 -1.95 14.55 4.10
C VAL A 327 -1.10 13.53 4.86
N GLY A 328 0.14 13.85 5.20
CA GLY A 328 1.04 12.96 5.92
C GLY A 328 1.53 11.76 5.11
N SER A 329 1.33 11.72 3.78
CA SER A 329 1.83 10.63 2.95
C SER A 329 3.31 10.83 2.62
N PRO A 330 4.14 9.78 2.72
CA PRO A 330 5.57 9.90 2.45
C PRO A 330 5.87 10.25 0.99
N ILE A 331 6.68 11.27 0.80
CA ILE A 331 7.19 11.70 -0.50
C ILE A 331 8.30 10.77 -0.97
N ARG A 332 8.32 10.47 -2.28
CA ARG A 332 9.33 9.63 -2.91
C ARG A 332 10.09 10.38 -3.98
N GLN A 333 11.35 9.97 -4.18
CA GLN A 333 12.17 10.39 -5.32
C GLN A 333 12.96 9.21 -5.88
N ASN A 334 13.41 9.35 -7.13
CA ASN A 334 14.25 8.33 -7.74
C ASN A 334 15.64 8.31 -7.11
N VAL A 335 16.09 7.09 -6.78
CA VAL A 335 17.50 6.82 -6.47
C VAL A 335 18.15 6.09 -7.64
N GLY A 336 19.46 6.28 -7.83
CA GLY A 336 20.18 5.74 -8.99
C GLY A 336 20.09 4.22 -9.08
N LYS A 337 20.57 3.51 -8.08
CA LYS A 337 20.60 2.05 -8.03
C LYS A 337 20.27 1.54 -6.64
N SER A 338 19.48 0.49 -6.58
CA SER A 338 19.23 -0.27 -5.36
C SER A 338 19.21 -1.78 -5.64
N ARG A 339 19.33 -2.57 -4.59
CA ARG A 339 19.41 -4.02 -4.65
C ARG A 339 18.62 -4.66 -3.53
N ARG A 340 17.92 -5.73 -3.85
CA ARG A 340 17.32 -6.64 -2.89
C ARG A 340 17.80 -8.06 -3.20
N MET A 341 18.26 -8.79 -2.20
CA MET A 341 18.66 -10.17 -2.36
C MET A 341 18.36 -10.94 -1.09
N GLY A 342 17.99 -12.20 -1.23
CA GLY A 342 17.63 -12.98 -0.06
C GLY A 342 17.33 -14.44 -0.35
N VAL A 343 16.96 -15.10 0.74
CA VAL A 343 16.53 -16.50 0.79
C VAL A 343 15.18 -16.53 1.48
N GLU A 344 14.22 -17.21 0.85
CA GLU A 344 12.91 -17.48 1.43
C GLU A 344 12.71 -18.99 1.52
N VAL A 345 12.23 -19.47 2.66
CA VAL A 345 11.90 -20.87 2.88
C VAL A 345 10.52 -20.97 3.48
N GLU A 346 9.69 -21.82 2.89
CA GLU A 346 8.36 -22.15 3.40
C GLU A 346 8.23 -23.67 3.51
N ILE A 347 7.65 -24.12 4.61
CA ILE A 347 7.43 -25.54 4.85
C ILE A 347 5.99 -25.75 5.32
N LYS A 348 5.35 -26.77 4.81
CA LYS A 348 4.09 -27.31 5.31
C LYS A 348 4.28 -28.78 5.64
N MET A 349 4.21 -29.15 6.91
CA MET A 349 4.55 -30.48 7.39
C MET A 349 3.46 -31.05 8.29
N LYS A 350 2.99 -32.26 7.98
CA LYS A 350 2.16 -33.07 8.89
C LYS A 350 3.10 -33.74 9.92
N LEU A 351 3.09 -33.23 11.16
CA LEU A 351 3.90 -33.79 12.24
C LEU A 351 3.34 -35.12 12.73
N PHE A 352 2.01 -35.16 12.92
CA PHE A 352 1.21 -36.33 13.32
C PHE A 352 -0.12 -36.27 12.58
N SER A 353 -0.99 -37.27 12.77
CA SER A 353 -2.30 -37.35 12.07
C SER A 353 -3.13 -36.08 12.19
N ASN A 354 -3.07 -35.39 13.34
CA ASN A 354 -3.92 -34.25 13.65
C ASN A 354 -3.14 -32.93 13.76
N TRP A 355 -1.83 -32.94 13.51
CA TRP A 355 -0.99 -31.77 13.67
C TRP A 355 -0.38 -31.34 12.32
N LEU A 356 -0.58 -30.08 12.01
CA LEU A 356 0.02 -29.43 10.84
C LEU A 356 0.90 -28.28 11.31
N TRP A 357 2.16 -28.27 10.90
CA TRP A 357 3.10 -27.18 11.16
C TRP A 357 3.52 -26.50 9.86
N GLN A 358 3.49 -25.15 9.85
CA GLN A 358 3.74 -24.32 8.68
C GLN A 358 4.68 -23.16 9.04
N PRO A 359 6.00 -23.42 9.20
CA PRO A 359 6.98 -22.36 9.39
C PRO A 359 7.37 -21.71 8.06
N ASN A 360 7.74 -20.44 8.12
CA ASN A 360 8.41 -19.73 7.03
C ASN A 360 9.51 -18.80 7.57
N ILE A 361 10.49 -18.50 6.75
CA ILE A 361 11.58 -17.59 7.04
C ILE A 361 12.00 -16.86 5.77
N ALA A 362 12.19 -15.55 5.86
CA ALA A 362 12.81 -14.71 4.85
C ALA A 362 14.02 -14.01 5.45
N LEU A 363 15.19 -14.26 4.89
CA LEU A 363 16.44 -13.57 5.18
C LEU A 363 16.79 -12.71 3.97
N SER A 364 16.96 -11.40 4.16
CA SER A 364 17.19 -10.48 3.05
C SER A 364 18.21 -9.40 3.36
N SER A 365 18.78 -8.84 2.30
CA SER A 365 19.59 -7.64 2.30
C SER A 365 19.02 -6.67 1.27
N ASN A 366 18.53 -5.53 1.73
CA ASN A 366 17.80 -4.56 0.93
C ASN A 366 18.50 -3.21 1.05
N GLN A 367 19.18 -2.74 -0.01
CA GLN A 367 20.09 -1.60 0.07
C GLN A 367 19.95 -0.66 -1.12
N ASN A 368 19.98 0.64 -0.86
CA ASN A 368 20.44 1.63 -1.82
C ASN A 368 21.95 1.44 -2.02
N LEU A 369 22.50 1.71 -3.19
CA LEU A 369 23.93 1.51 -3.48
C LEU A 369 24.73 2.80 -3.52
N ASP A 370 24.10 3.91 -3.97
CA ASP A 370 24.69 5.25 -4.02
C ASP A 370 23.60 6.24 -3.59
N PHE A 371 23.40 6.38 -2.28
CA PHE A 371 22.37 7.27 -1.75
C PHE A 371 22.92 8.65 -1.45
N PHE A 372 22.32 9.67 -2.05
CA PHE A 372 22.66 11.07 -1.79
C PHE A 372 21.60 11.70 -0.90
N PHE A 373 22.03 12.42 0.10
CA PHE A 373 21.17 13.12 1.04
C PHE A 373 21.72 14.52 1.34
N LYS A 374 20.85 15.52 1.37
CA LYS A 374 21.21 16.87 1.77
C LYS A 374 21.12 17.00 3.27
N ARG A 375 22.25 17.25 3.95
CA ARG A 375 22.33 17.46 5.40
C ARG A 375 23.06 18.76 5.66
N ASP A 376 22.50 19.61 6.52
CA ASP A 376 23.06 20.89 6.95
C ASP A 376 23.45 21.79 5.75
N GLY A 377 22.60 21.78 4.73
CA GLY A 377 22.82 22.52 3.47
C GLY A 377 23.76 21.85 2.47
N PHE A 378 24.46 20.76 2.83
CA PHE A 378 25.43 20.08 1.95
C PHE A 378 24.88 18.74 1.41
N LEU A 379 25.11 18.51 0.11
CA LEU A 379 24.78 17.22 -0.51
C LEU A 379 25.88 16.20 -0.16
N LEU A 380 25.53 15.18 0.61
CA LEU A 380 26.43 14.13 1.06
C LEU A 380 26.14 12.83 0.29
N ASN A 381 27.18 12.12 -0.10
CA ASN A 381 27.04 10.73 -0.55
C ASN A 381 27.18 9.80 0.64
N LEU A 382 26.06 9.18 1.05
CA LEU A 382 26.02 8.22 2.16
C LEU A 382 26.44 6.81 1.72
N GLY A 383 26.67 6.59 0.41
CA GLY A 383 27.03 5.30 -0.15
C GLY A 383 25.90 4.27 -0.04
N LYS A 384 26.15 3.16 0.65
CA LYS A 384 25.15 2.12 0.87
C LYS A 384 24.32 2.43 2.11
N THR A 385 23.00 2.47 1.95
CA THR A 385 22.05 2.63 3.05
C THR A 385 20.97 1.54 2.97
N GLN A 386 20.29 1.26 4.09
CA GLN A 386 19.17 0.33 4.12
C GLN A 386 17.95 0.94 3.41
N LEU A 387 17.18 0.11 2.72
CA LEU A 387 15.88 0.50 2.19
C LEU A 387 14.85 0.59 3.34
N ALA A 388 14.09 1.66 3.35
CA ALA A 388 13.03 1.84 4.33
C ALA A 388 12.02 0.68 4.31
N TYR A 389 11.46 0.33 5.45
CA TYR A 389 10.49 -0.76 5.68
C TYR A 389 10.90 -2.11 5.09
N SER A 390 12.19 -2.40 5.14
CA SER A 390 12.78 -3.62 4.57
C SER A 390 13.61 -4.37 5.60
N PRO A 391 12.99 -5.05 6.59
CA PRO A 391 13.70 -5.79 7.62
C PRO A 391 14.51 -6.94 7.02
N ASN A 392 15.69 -7.23 7.61
CA ASN A 392 16.57 -8.28 7.12
C ASN A 392 16.10 -9.70 7.49
N LEU A 393 15.20 -9.81 8.48
CA LEU A 393 14.63 -11.09 8.94
C LEU A 393 13.14 -10.94 9.19
N VAL A 394 12.37 -11.77 8.52
CA VAL A 394 10.95 -12.00 8.82
C VAL A 394 10.74 -13.50 8.94
N THR A 395 10.09 -13.95 10.00
CA THR A 395 9.74 -15.36 10.16
C THR A 395 8.34 -15.50 10.74
N GLY A 396 7.66 -16.55 10.31
CA GLY A 396 6.34 -16.90 10.79
C GLY A 396 6.23 -18.40 11.06
N SER A 397 5.28 -18.77 11.89
CA SER A 397 4.95 -20.16 12.17
C SER A 397 3.47 -20.31 12.47
N SER A 398 2.83 -21.31 11.88
CA SER A 398 1.46 -21.70 12.22
C SER A 398 1.48 -23.15 12.65
N LEU A 399 1.07 -23.43 13.87
CA LEU A 399 0.90 -24.78 14.42
C LEU A 399 -0.58 -25.06 14.62
N ILE A 400 -1.13 -25.96 13.85
CA ILE A 400 -2.56 -26.27 13.83
C ILE A 400 -2.79 -27.67 14.39
N TYR A 401 -3.70 -27.77 15.34
CA TYR A 401 -4.22 -29.02 15.87
C TYR A 401 -5.69 -29.18 15.48
N ALA A 402 -5.98 -30.23 14.73
CA ALA A 402 -7.31 -30.56 14.23
C ALA A 402 -7.64 -32.04 14.52
N PRO A 403 -8.08 -32.39 15.76
CA PRO A 403 -8.36 -33.78 16.14
C PRO A 403 -9.56 -34.36 15.39
N SER A 404 -10.45 -33.52 14.87
CA SER A 404 -11.62 -33.93 14.09
C SER A 404 -11.97 -32.88 13.05
N SER A 405 -12.92 -33.17 12.16
CA SER A 405 -13.49 -32.20 11.21
C SER A 405 -14.30 -31.08 11.93
N HIS A 406 -14.67 -31.29 13.19
CA HIS A 406 -15.51 -30.39 13.97
C HIS A 406 -14.72 -29.37 14.78
N PHE A 407 -13.47 -29.64 15.12
CA PHE A 407 -12.67 -28.76 15.96
C PHE A 407 -11.27 -28.54 15.41
N GLN A 408 -10.84 -27.29 15.38
CA GLN A 408 -9.50 -26.89 15.04
C GLN A 408 -9.05 -25.76 15.96
N ILE A 409 -7.78 -25.81 16.38
CA ILE A 409 -7.10 -24.71 17.05
C ILE A 409 -5.75 -24.47 16.39
N GLY A 410 -5.40 -23.20 16.18
CA GLY A 410 -4.15 -22.76 15.56
C GLY A 410 -3.44 -21.76 16.43
N PHE A 411 -2.14 -21.95 16.61
CA PHE A 411 -1.24 -20.99 17.24
C PHE A 411 -0.34 -20.41 16.17
N LEU A 412 -0.41 -19.09 16.00
CA LEU A 412 0.34 -18.34 15.01
C LEU A 412 1.41 -17.52 15.71
N SER A 413 2.61 -17.49 15.14
CA SER A 413 3.73 -16.70 15.64
C SER A 413 4.32 -15.90 14.50
N LYS A 414 4.68 -14.65 14.73
CA LYS A 414 5.34 -13.78 13.76
C LYS A 414 6.45 -12.98 14.43
N TYR A 415 7.64 -13.03 13.83
CA TYR A 415 8.76 -12.18 14.19
C TYR A 415 9.12 -11.30 13.00
N VAL A 416 9.33 -10.02 13.26
CA VAL A 416 9.85 -9.05 12.30
C VAL A 416 11.07 -8.40 12.91
N GLY A 417 12.19 -8.45 12.19
CA GLY A 417 13.44 -7.82 12.62
C GLY A 417 13.36 -6.29 12.60
N LYS A 418 14.37 -5.66 13.21
CA LYS A 418 14.57 -4.21 13.15
C LYS A 418 14.52 -3.71 11.71
N GLN A 419 13.89 -2.56 11.48
CA GLN A 419 13.83 -1.89 10.19
C GLN A 419 13.90 -0.37 10.35
N TYR A 420 14.24 0.33 9.27
CA TYR A 420 14.28 1.79 9.24
C TYR A 420 13.02 2.34 8.57
N MET A 421 12.52 3.48 9.01
CA MET A 421 11.43 4.21 8.36
C MET A 421 11.93 5.15 7.24
N GLY A 422 13.22 5.48 7.24
CA GLY A 422 13.90 6.29 6.23
C GLY A 422 15.05 5.56 5.55
N ASN A 423 15.69 6.21 4.57
CA ASN A 423 16.78 5.62 3.78
C ASN A 423 18.16 6.19 4.12
N ILE A 424 18.34 6.83 5.27
CA ILE A 424 19.60 7.46 5.70
C ILE A 424 20.27 6.75 6.89
N ASP A 425 19.77 5.58 7.27
CA ASP A 425 20.26 4.76 8.39
C ASP A 425 20.31 5.52 9.75
N SER A 426 19.41 6.50 9.93
CA SER A 426 19.30 7.22 11.19
C SER A 426 18.70 6.34 12.28
N GLU A 427 19.28 6.38 13.48
CA GLU A 427 18.73 5.69 14.65
C GLU A 427 17.36 6.27 15.07
N ASN A 428 17.06 7.53 14.75
CA ASN A 428 15.75 8.16 14.97
C ASN A 428 14.65 7.58 14.05
N SER A 429 15.04 6.87 12.98
CA SER A 429 14.11 6.24 12.03
C SER A 429 13.89 4.75 12.29
N VAL A 430 14.34 4.22 13.43
CA VAL A 430 14.28 2.78 13.71
C VAL A 430 12.93 2.38 14.26
N LEU A 431 12.33 1.35 13.64
CA LEU A 431 11.28 0.53 14.24
C LEU A 431 11.93 -0.71 14.85
N PRO A 432 11.80 -0.93 16.18
CA PRO A 432 12.37 -2.10 16.86
C PRO A 432 11.82 -3.42 16.34
N ALA A 433 12.60 -4.49 16.51
CA ALA A 433 12.11 -5.84 16.22
C ALA A 433 10.97 -6.23 17.17
N TYR A 434 10.02 -7.02 16.67
CA TYR A 434 8.93 -7.49 17.52
C TYR A 434 8.58 -8.97 17.25
N PHE A 435 7.99 -9.60 18.26
CA PHE A 435 7.47 -10.96 18.20
C PHE A 435 6.05 -11.00 18.76
N VAL A 436 5.09 -11.41 17.93
CA VAL A 436 3.67 -11.47 18.29
C VAL A 436 3.11 -12.85 18.05
N ASN A 437 2.09 -13.20 18.82
CA ASN A 437 1.45 -14.50 18.73
C ASN A 437 -0.06 -14.34 18.80
N ASP A 438 -0.77 -15.10 17.96
CA ASP A 438 -2.21 -15.13 17.88
C ASP A 438 -2.72 -16.56 18.10
N LEU A 439 -3.92 -16.68 18.60
CA LEU A 439 -4.62 -17.95 18.75
C LEU A 439 -5.93 -17.88 17.98
N ASN A 440 -6.19 -18.86 17.12
CA ASN A 440 -7.49 -19.04 16.52
C ASN A 440 -8.09 -20.40 16.87
N ALA A 441 -9.41 -20.45 17.01
CA ALA A 441 -10.13 -21.71 17.20
C ALA A 441 -11.42 -21.71 16.38
N VAL A 442 -11.77 -22.85 15.84
CA VAL A 442 -13.00 -23.05 15.06
C VAL A 442 -13.69 -24.31 15.56
N LEU A 443 -14.97 -24.17 15.89
CA LEU A 443 -15.85 -25.28 16.26
C LEU A 443 -17.02 -25.33 15.25
N ARG A 444 -17.22 -26.50 14.63
CA ARG A 444 -18.31 -26.77 13.68
C ARG A 444 -19.26 -27.79 14.29
N LEU A 445 -20.52 -27.43 14.35
CA LEU A 445 -21.59 -28.29 14.87
C LEU A 445 -22.59 -28.51 13.73
N GLN A 446 -23.10 -29.74 13.63
CA GLN A 446 -24.13 -30.13 12.66
C GLN A 446 -25.38 -30.62 13.41
N PRO A 447 -26.21 -29.70 13.92
CA PRO A 447 -27.23 -30.05 14.90
C PRO A 447 -28.45 -30.78 14.33
N ASN A 448 -28.93 -30.42 13.14
CA ASN A 448 -30.13 -31.02 12.54
C ASN A 448 -30.33 -30.64 11.06
N LYS A 449 -31.51 -31.02 10.50
CA LYS A 449 -31.86 -30.77 9.09
C LYS A 449 -32.16 -29.29 8.74
N TRP A 450 -32.54 -28.46 9.74
CA TRP A 450 -32.89 -27.06 9.51
C TRP A 450 -31.66 -26.16 9.48
N VAL A 451 -30.69 -26.49 10.34
CA VAL A 451 -29.39 -25.81 10.35
C VAL A 451 -28.34 -26.85 10.02
N LYS A 452 -27.79 -26.77 8.83
CA LYS A 452 -26.79 -27.73 8.32
C LYS A 452 -25.48 -27.64 9.08
N GLU A 453 -25.04 -26.39 9.32
CA GLU A 453 -23.81 -26.14 10.07
C GLU A 453 -23.92 -24.87 10.93
N ILE A 454 -23.42 -24.94 12.16
CA ILE A 454 -23.11 -23.81 13.03
C ILE A 454 -21.61 -23.76 13.16
N GLN A 455 -20.97 -22.69 12.69
CA GLN A 455 -19.55 -22.47 12.91
C GLN A 455 -19.36 -21.36 13.93
N LEU A 456 -18.67 -21.69 15.03
CA LEU A 456 -18.16 -20.73 16.01
C LEU A 456 -16.67 -20.52 15.74
N SER A 457 -16.23 -19.28 15.65
CA SER A 457 -14.83 -18.90 15.48
C SER A 457 -14.40 -17.94 16.57
N LEU A 458 -13.22 -18.17 17.13
CA LEU A 458 -12.54 -17.32 18.09
C LEU A 458 -11.19 -16.94 17.52
N LEU A 459 -10.88 -15.66 17.52
CA LEU A 459 -9.55 -15.14 17.24
C LEU A 459 -9.09 -14.28 18.42
N ILE A 460 -7.94 -14.61 19.00
CA ILE A 460 -7.25 -13.80 20.00
C ILE A 460 -5.99 -13.28 19.36
N ASN A 461 -5.95 -11.99 19.08
CA ASN A 461 -4.79 -11.32 18.56
C ASN A 461 -3.85 -10.90 19.68
N ASN A 462 -2.56 -10.93 19.41
CA ASN A 462 -1.52 -10.50 20.34
C ASN A 462 -1.67 -11.13 21.73
N LEU A 463 -1.74 -12.46 21.77
CA LEU A 463 -2.04 -13.29 22.95
C LEU A 463 -1.17 -12.94 24.18
N PHE A 464 0.10 -12.57 23.96
CA PHE A 464 1.03 -12.22 25.03
C PHE A 464 1.09 -10.72 25.33
N ASN A 465 0.17 -9.93 24.73
CA ASN A 465 0.02 -8.51 24.99
C ASN A 465 1.30 -7.68 24.73
N THR A 466 2.07 -8.07 23.73
CA THR A 466 3.29 -7.37 23.31
C THR A 466 2.96 -5.94 22.85
N GLN A 467 3.75 -4.97 23.30
CA GLN A 467 3.72 -3.60 22.77
C GLN A 467 4.70 -3.52 21.61
N TYR A 468 4.24 -3.03 20.46
CA TYR A 468 5.07 -2.88 19.27
C TYR A 468 4.48 -1.88 18.29
N GLU A 469 5.34 -1.37 17.42
CA GLU A 469 5.05 -0.50 16.29
C GLU A 469 5.44 -1.22 15.00
N SER A 470 4.45 -1.55 14.17
CA SER A 470 4.71 -2.20 12.88
C SER A 470 4.97 -1.20 11.77
N ASN A 471 4.62 0.07 11.99
CA ASN A 471 4.73 1.16 11.03
C ASN A 471 4.92 2.48 11.76
N GLY A 472 5.37 3.48 11.01
CA GLY A 472 5.57 4.86 11.43
C GLY A 472 5.96 5.69 10.22
N TYR A 473 6.44 6.88 10.44
CA TYR A 473 7.04 7.72 9.40
C TYR A 473 8.26 8.44 9.97
N PHE A 474 9.16 8.81 9.07
CA PHE A 474 10.37 9.56 9.39
C PHE A 474 10.49 10.70 8.40
N TYR A 475 10.83 11.89 8.89
CA TYR A 475 11.00 13.08 8.07
C TYR A 475 12.20 13.89 8.51
N THR A 476 12.66 14.73 7.59
CA THR A 476 13.72 15.70 7.87
C THR A 476 13.32 17.05 7.31
N TYR A 477 13.73 18.12 7.97
CA TYR A 477 13.61 19.48 7.46
C TYR A 477 14.86 20.31 7.83
N ASP A 478 15.13 21.35 7.03
CA ASP A 478 16.24 22.26 7.28
C ASP A 478 15.77 23.42 8.16
N ASP A 479 16.24 23.49 9.40
CA ASP A 479 16.08 24.62 10.27
C ASP A 479 17.08 25.73 9.83
N THR A 480 16.52 26.83 9.31
CA THR A 480 17.26 28.02 8.85
C THR A 480 16.98 29.25 9.70
N TRP A 481 16.15 29.12 10.74
CA TRP A 481 15.64 30.24 11.53
C TRP A 481 16.18 30.27 12.98
N SER A 482 16.49 29.13 13.59
CA SER A 482 16.99 29.09 14.98
C SER A 482 18.36 29.73 15.14
N THR A 483 19.20 29.65 14.12
CA THR A 483 20.53 30.30 14.10
C THR A 483 20.78 30.99 12.77
N LEU A 484 20.84 32.31 12.78
CA LEU A 484 20.99 33.12 11.57
C LEU A 484 22.24 32.71 10.76
N GLY A 485 22.05 32.36 9.48
CA GLY A 485 23.11 31.97 8.56
C GLY A 485 23.59 30.51 8.72
N GLN A 486 22.98 29.72 9.57
CA GLN A 486 23.25 28.30 9.72
C GLN A 486 22.04 27.49 9.24
N VAL A 487 22.31 26.41 8.51
CA VAL A 487 21.29 25.39 8.15
C VAL A 487 21.56 24.16 9.02
N THR A 488 20.56 23.72 9.77
CA THR A 488 20.65 22.50 10.58
C THR A 488 19.54 21.54 10.17
N THR A 489 19.90 20.34 9.74
CA THR A 489 18.90 19.33 9.38
C THR A 489 18.34 18.69 10.63
N ILE A 490 17.06 18.88 10.89
CA ILE A 490 16.32 18.31 12.01
C ILE A 490 15.65 17.01 11.54
N GLU A 491 15.71 15.99 12.40
CA GLU A 491 15.06 14.70 12.17
C GLU A 491 13.86 14.54 13.10
N GLY A 492 12.74 14.05 12.55
CA GLY A 492 11.52 13.74 13.30
C GLY A 492 10.96 12.39 12.91
N ALA A 493 10.19 11.79 13.82
CA ALA A 493 9.52 10.52 13.61
C ALA A 493 8.17 10.49 14.30
N GLY A 494 7.19 9.83 13.64
CA GLY A 494 5.92 9.48 14.22
C GLY A 494 5.67 7.98 14.11
N TYR A 495 4.88 7.43 15.01
CA TYR A 495 4.70 6.00 15.19
C TYR A 495 3.21 5.65 15.17
N TYR A 496 2.88 4.46 14.64
CA TYR A 496 1.55 3.87 14.67
C TYR A 496 1.55 2.64 15.58
N PRO A 497 1.24 2.81 16.89
CA PRO A 497 1.20 1.71 17.83
C PRO A 497 0.14 0.69 17.46
N GLN A 498 0.49 -0.58 17.54
CA GLN A 498 -0.45 -1.66 17.28
C GLN A 498 -1.32 -1.96 18.50
N ALA A 499 -2.51 -2.51 18.23
CA ALA A 499 -3.45 -2.92 19.26
C ALA A 499 -2.80 -3.97 20.18
N ARG A 500 -3.10 -3.85 21.47
CA ARG A 500 -2.78 -4.85 22.49
C ARG A 500 -3.67 -6.08 22.32
N ILE A 501 -3.61 -7.00 23.27
CA ILE A 501 -4.47 -8.18 23.24
C ILE A 501 -5.93 -7.79 23.00
N ASN A 502 -6.53 -8.40 22.00
CA ASN A 502 -7.95 -8.25 21.67
C ASN A 502 -8.51 -9.56 21.12
N PHE A 503 -9.83 -9.69 21.06
CA PHE A 503 -10.45 -10.89 20.55
C PHE A 503 -11.67 -10.60 19.68
N LEU A 504 -11.92 -11.50 18.75
CA LEU A 504 -13.08 -11.50 17.86
C LEU A 504 -13.80 -12.83 17.98
N LEU A 505 -15.12 -12.77 18.12
CA LEU A 505 -16.00 -13.94 18.09
C LEU A 505 -16.85 -13.88 16.83
N GLY A 506 -16.91 -14.99 16.09
CA GLY A 506 -17.73 -15.13 14.90
C GLY A 506 -18.72 -16.27 15.01
N LEU A 507 -19.94 -16.04 14.52
CA LEU A 507 -20.98 -17.05 14.37
C LEU A 507 -21.42 -17.08 12.90
N SER A 508 -21.35 -18.27 12.28
CA SER A 508 -21.89 -18.51 10.93
C SER A 508 -22.91 -19.62 10.98
N LEU A 509 -24.04 -19.41 10.34
CA LEU A 509 -25.13 -20.37 10.25
C LEU A 509 -25.36 -20.72 8.79
N GLN A 510 -25.37 -22.02 8.49
CA GLN A 510 -25.73 -22.54 7.16
C GLN A 510 -27.05 -23.32 7.26
N PHE A 511 -28.03 -22.92 6.48
CA PHE A 511 -29.35 -23.51 6.40
C PHE A 511 -29.51 -24.49 5.23
#